data_1a6a16eb96f193624712d84c027ee1cf
#
_entry.id   1a6a16eb96f193624712d84c027ee1cf
#
_cell.length_a   1.000
_cell.length_b   1.000
_cell.length_c   1.000
_cell.angle_alpha   90.00
_cell.angle_beta   90.00
_cell.angle_gamma   90.00
#
_symmetry.space_group_name_H-M   'P 1'
#
loop_
_entity.id
_entity.type
_entity.pdbx_description
1 polymer ?
#
loop_
_entity_poly.entity_id
_entity_poly.type
_entity_poly.pdbx_seq_one_letter_code
_entity_poly.pdbx_strand_id
1 'polypeptide(L)'
;MRCDRASAVLVFATALAVAACQPAPQSAPAEAARAAAATPAPATTAAVVQPAPAATDCAYPDFDAFLKHFGNDITLQETATADPLLDSYIDAEAEPEPRNVENRLALADVEWPVMPDPATLAGQGREMQISVLADGQRQVQIRTPDSSDQQTYTFAQAPCWTLVKREDESI
;
A
#
# COMPACT_ATOMS: atom_id res chain seq x y z
N MET A 1 -10.95 39.41 40.84
CA MET A 1 -12.21 38.73 41.18
C MET A 1 -11.99 37.24 40.89
N ARG A 2 -12.00 36.47 41.98
CA ARG A 2 -11.84 34.99 41.93
C ARG A 2 -13.21 34.40 41.59
N CYS A 3 -13.25 33.38 40.73
CA CYS A 3 -14.30 32.38 40.71
C CYS A 3 -13.68 31.01 40.49
N ASP A 4 -13.48 30.32 41.63
CA ASP A 4 -13.34 28.86 41.69
C ASP A 4 -14.68 28.22 41.28
N ARG A 5 -14.63 27.21 40.46
CA ARG A 5 -15.65 26.15 40.38
C ARG A 5 -15.01 24.80 40.21
N ALA A 6 -14.89 24.13 41.33
CA ALA A 6 -14.75 22.69 41.40
C ALA A 6 -16.09 22.02 41.02
N SER A 7 -16.08 20.96 40.27
CA SER A 7 -17.13 19.90 40.29
C SER A 7 -16.64 18.67 39.54
N ALA A 8 -16.40 17.69 40.31
CA ALA A 8 -17.10 16.41 40.45
C ALA A 8 -16.71 15.34 39.44
N VAL A 9 -15.90 14.44 39.98
CA VAL A 9 -15.62 13.07 39.52
C VAL A 9 -16.92 12.25 39.54
N LEU A 10 -17.26 11.61 38.40
CA LEU A 10 -18.25 10.54 38.38
C LEU A 10 -17.60 9.30 37.79
N VAL A 11 -17.28 8.37 38.68
CA VAL A 11 -16.81 7.00 38.37
C VAL A 11 -18.05 6.15 38.09
N PHE A 12 -18.19 5.65 36.86
CA PHE A 12 -19.10 4.53 36.56
C PHE A 12 -18.26 3.30 36.18
N ALA A 13 -18.21 2.38 37.14
CA ALA A 13 -17.75 1.02 36.90
C ALA A 13 -18.97 0.17 36.49
N THR A 14 -18.99 -0.34 35.26
CA THR A 14 -19.91 -1.40 34.85
C THR A 14 -19.10 -2.60 34.38
N ALA A 15 -19.06 -3.62 35.21
CA ALA A 15 -18.59 -4.96 34.87
C ALA A 15 -19.68 -5.68 34.06
N LEU A 16 -19.39 -6.14 32.86
CA LEU A 16 -20.18 -7.12 32.13
C LEU A 16 -19.35 -8.39 31.96
N ALA A 17 -19.79 -9.43 32.66
CA ALA A 17 -19.37 -10.81 32.48
C ALA A 17 -20.08 -11.37 31.23
N VAL A 18 -19.34 -11.88 30.25
CA VAL A 18 -19.88 -12.64 29.12
C VAL A 18 -19.38 -14.07 29.23
N ALA A 19 -20.35 -14.98 29.43
CA ALA A 19 -20.16 -16.42 29.54
C ALA A 19 -19.71 -17.04 28.20
N ALA A 20 -18.68 -17.89 28.28
CA ALA A 20 -18.21 -18.72 27.20
C ALA A 20 -19.17 -19.92 27.00
N CYS A 21 -19.68 -20.08 25.77
CA CYS A 21 -20.24 -21.35 25.30
C CYS A 21 -19.25 -22.00 24.34
N GLN A 22 -18.57 -23.06 24.78
CA GLN A 22 -17.83 -23.99 23.92
C GLN A 22 -18.79 -25.08 23.43
N PRO A 23 -18.83 -25.41 22.13
CA PRO A 23 -19.39 -26.66 21.65
C PRO A 23 -18.36 -27.78 21.69
N ALA A 24 -18.80 -28.95 22.16
CA ALA A 24 -18.01 -30.18 22.29
C ALA A 24 -17.67 -30.84 20.95
N PRO A 25 -16.56 -31.60 20.88
CA PRO A 25 -16.22 -32.36 19.70
C PRO A 25 -17.06 -33.65 19.58
N GLN A 26 -17.67 -33.82 18.40
CA GLN A 26 -18.31 -35.09 18.02
C GLN A 26 -17.29 -36.06 17.45
N SER A 27 -17.24 -37.23 18.09
CA SER A 27 -16.48 -38.38 17.67
C SER A 27 -17.12 -39.04 16.45
N ALA A 28 -16.31 -39.38 15.44
CA ALA A 28 -16.68 -40.20 14.29
C ALA A 28 -16.58 -41.66 14.62
N PRO A 29 -17.43 -42.56 14.06
CA PRO A 29 -17.18 -43.99 14.02
C PRO A 29 -16.39 -44.36 12.76
N ALA A 30 -15.41 -45.23 12.98
CA ALA A 30 -14.66 -45.91 11.94
C ALA A 30 -15.54 -46.93 11.24
N GLU A 31 -15.48 -46.97 9.90
CA GLU A 31 -15.90 -48.14 9.14
C GLU A 31 -14.81 -48.54 8.15
N ALA A 32 -14.34 -49.74 8.32
CA ALA A 32 -13.34 -50.41 7.49
C ALA A 32 -14.00 -50.97 6.23
N ALA A 33 -13.50 -50.60 5.07
CA ALA A 33 -13.74 -51.35 3.84
C ALA A 33 -12.42 -51.59 3.08
N ARG A 34 -12.07 -52.87 3.01
CA ARG A 34 -11.02 -53.43 2.14
C ARG A 34 -11.41 -53.22 0.68
N ALA A 35 -10.50 -52.72 -0.15
CA ALA A 35 -10.49 -53.05 -1.58
C ALA A 35 -9.09 -52.88 -2.18
N ALA A 36 -8.58 -54.01 -2.64
CA ALA A 36 -7.82 -54.27 -3.84
C ALA A 36 -6.65 -53.35 -4.25
N ALA A 37 -5.47 -53.93 -4.20
CA ALA A 37 -4.27 -53.46 -4.86
C ALA A 37 -4.48 -53.36 -6.37
N ALA A 38 -4.36 -52.13 -6.91
CA ALA A 38 -4.11 -51.88 -8.30
C ALA A 38 -2.72 -51.22 -8.41
N THR A 39 -1.82 -51.89 -9.09
CA THR A 39 -0.46 -51.46 -9.42
C THR A 39 -0.57 -50.18 -10.30
N PRO A 40 -0.05 -49.04 -9.92
CA PRO A 40 0.01 -47.89 -10.84
C PRO A 40 1.16 -48.09 -11.83
N ALA A 41 0.84 -48.00 -13.12
CA ALA A 41 1.81 -47.87 -14.19
C ALA A 41 2.55 -46.49 -14.02
N PRO A 42 3.84 -46.45 -14.42
CA PRO A 42 4.57 -45.18 -14.33
C PRO A 42 3.98 -44.17 -15.31
N ALA A 43 3.30 -43.15 -14.74
CA ALA A 43 2.89 -41.98 -15.50
C ALA A 43 4.15 -41.20 -15.85
N THR A 44 4.51 -41.21 -17.12
CA THR A 44 5.49 -40.28 -17.69
C THR A 44 4.93 -38.86 -17.53
N THR A 45 5.36 -38.15 -16.51
CA THR A 45 5.05 -36.75 -16.34
C THR A 45 5.78 -35.98 -17.44
N ALA A 46 5.07 -35.67 -18.52
CA ALA A 46 5.53 -34.67 -19.49
C ALA A 46 5.64 -33.37 -18.71
N ALA A 47 6.89 -32.91 -18.52
CA ALA A 47 7.15 -31.59 -18.00
C ALA A 47 6.50 -30.59 -18.97
N VAL A 48 5.40 -29.94 -18.53
CA VAL A 48 4.85 -28.79 -19.20
C VAL A 48 5.92 -27.72 -19.09
N VAL A 49 6.66 -27.51 -20.17
CA VAL A 49 7.54 -26.37 -20.31
C VAL A 49 6.61 -25.13 -20.35
N GLN A 50 6.43 -24.52 -19.20
CA GLN A 50 5.75 -23.24 -19.10
C GLN A 50 6.62 -22.26 -19.90
N PRO A 51 6.06 -21.60 -20.94
CA PRO A 51 6.84 -20.59 -21.66
C PRO A 51 7.29 -19.54 -20.63
N ALA A 52 8.58 -19.24 -20.62
CA ALA A 52 9.10 -18.13 -19.83
C ALA A 52 8.30 -16.88 -20.21
N PRO A 53 7.85 -16.07 -19.22
CA PRO A 53 7.17 -14.82 -19.53
C PRO A 53 8.04 -14.06 -20.51
N ALA A 54 7.45 -13.60 -21.62
CA ALA A 54 8.13 -12.77 -22.60
C ALA A 54 8.77 -11.62 -21.83
N ALA A 55 10.08 -11.40 -22.03
CA ALA A 55 10.78 -10.29 -21.41
C ALA A 55 10.04 -9.02 -21.82
N THR A 56 9.35 -8.40 -20.89
CA THR A 56 8.71 -7.10 -21.13
C THR A 56 9.84 -6.08 -21.17
N ASP A 57 10.03 -5.46 -22.33
CA ASP A 57 11.06 -4.45 -22.54
C ASP A 57 10.68 -3.17 -21.76
N CYS A 58 11.01 -3.15 -20.48
CA CYS A 58 10.87 -1.94 -19.67
C CYS A 58 12.02 -0.99 -20.01
N ALA A 59 11.70 0.24 -20.37
CA ALA A 59 12.71 1.26 -20.70
C ALA A 59 13.70 1.48 -19.54
N TYR A 60 13.22 1.34 -18.29
CA TYR A 60 14.00 1.50 -17.07
C TYR A 60 13.69 0.37 -16.10
N PRO A 61 14.37 -0.79 -16.18
CA PRO A 61 14.13 -1.92 -15.26
C PRO A 61 14.70 -1.67 -13.85
N ASP A 62 15.77 -0.87 -13.75
CA ASP A 62 16.35 -0.43 -12.48
C ASP A 62 15.53 0.72 -11.89
N PHE A 63 15.22 0.65 -10.57
CA PHE A 63 14.35 1.62 -9.94
C PHE A 63 14.96 3.02 -9.86
N ASP A 64 16.25 3.14 -9.56
CA ASP A 64 16.88 4.45 -9.39
C ASP A 64 16.97 5.18 -10.74
N ALA A 65 17.28 4.43 -11.81
CA ALA A 65 17.24 4.97 -13.17
C ALA A 65 15.81 5.37 -13.57
N PHE A 66 14.81 4.52 -13.26
CA PHE A 66 13.41 4.83 -13.51
C PHE A 66 12.98 6.11 -12.76
N LEU A 67 13.24 6.18 -11.45
CA LEU A 67 12.81 7.30 -10.61
C LEU A 67 13.37 8.64 -11.09
N LYS A 68 14.65 8.65 -11.51
CA LYS A 68 15.29 9.83 -12.06
C LYS A 68 14.58 10.34 -13.31
N HIS A 69 14.20 9.45 -14.22
CA HIS A 69 13.48 9.83 -15.44
C HIS A 69 12.03 10.17 -15.16
N PHE A 70 11.36 9.40 -14.32
CA PHE A 70 9.98 9.64 -13.91
C PHE A 70 9.81 11.04 -13.32
N GLY A 71 10.71 11.51 -12.46
CA GLY A 71 10.59 12.82 -11.81
C GLY A 71 10.75 14.01 -12.77
N ASN A 72 11.42 13.84 -13.91
CA ASN A 72 11.70 14.95 -14.82
C ASN A 72 11.02 14.87 -16.20
N ASP A 73 10.27 13.79 -16.46
CA ASP A 73 9.57 13.57 -17.72
C ASP A 73 8.06 13.34 -17.48
N ILE A 74 7.26 14.36 -17.80
CA ILE A 74 5.80 14.31 -17.64
C ILE A 74 5.18 13.18 -18.47
N THR A 75 5.67 12.92 -19.68
CA THR A 75 5.15 11.84 -20.51
C THR A 75 5.39 10.48 -19.87
N LEU A 76 6.53 10.30 -19.21
CA LEU A 76 6.80 9.09 -18.44
C LEU A 76 5.89 9.03 -17.19
N GLN A 77 5.66 10.14 -16.51
CA GLN A 77 4.71 10.17 -15.39
C GLN A 77 3.31 9.74 -15.83
N GLU A 78 2.79 10.30 -16.93
CA GLU A 78 1.47 9.95 -17.48
C GLU A 78 1.37 8.46 -17.85
N THR A 79 2.41 7.90 -18.47
CA THR A 79 2.39 6.51 -18.97
C THR A 79 2.73 5.46 -17.91
N ALA A 80 3.47 5.84 -16.87
CA ALA A 80 3.90 4.97 -15.78
C ALA A 80 3.17 5.25 -14.46
N THR A 81 1.98 5.82 -14.51
CA THR A 81 1.06 5.96 -13.39
C THR A 81 -0.14 5.04 -13.59
N ALA A 82 -0.60 4.39 -12.53
CA ALA A 82 -1.74 3.47 -12.57
C ALA A 82 -3.05 4.20 -12.86
N ASP A 83 -3.95 3.54 -13.59
CA ASP A 83 -5.31 4.00 -13.81
C ASP A 83 -6.30 2.97 -13.23
N PRO A 84 -7.02 3.27 -12.14
CA PRO A 84 -6.94 4.50 -11.36
C PRO A 84 -5.70 4.56 -10.42
N LEU A 85 -5.18 5.78 -10.21
CA LEU A 85 -4.20 6.05 -9.15
C LEU A 85 -4.91 6.05 -7.79
N LEU A 86 -4.37 5.33 -6.82
CA LEU A 86 -4.80 5.47 -5.44
C LEU A 86 -4.19 6.74 -4.85
N ASP A 87 -5.03 7.69 -4.46
CA ASP A 87 -4.63 9.00 -3.97
C ASP A 87 -5.22 9.25 -2.60
N SER A 88 -4.41 9.72 -1.65
CA SER A 88 -4.89 10.08 -0.33
C SER A 88 -4.29 11.38 0.16
N TYR A 89 -5.06 12.13 0.93
CA TYR A 89 -4.66 13.41 1.52
C TYR A 89 -5.34 13.63 2.88
N ILE A 90 -4.81 14.58 3.65
CA ILE A 90 -5.43 15.01 4.89
C ILE A 90 -6.39 16.16 4.60
N ASP A 91 -7.69 15.95 4.85
CA ASP A 91 -8.69 16.99 4.86
C ASP A 91 -8.62 17.73 6.21
N ALA A 92 -7.88 18.82 6.24
CA ALA A 92 -7.64 19.61 7.45
C ALA A 92 -8.90 20.38 7.93
N GLU A 93 -9.90 20.57 7.05
CA GLU A 93 -11.15 21.30 7.35
C GLU A 93 -12.28 20.33 7.78
N ALA A 94 -12.02 19.03 7.81
CA ALA A 94 -13.04 18.06 8.21
C ALA A 94 -13.44 18.25 9.68
N GLU A 95 -14.76 18.21 9.95
CA GLU A 95 -15.32 18.26 11.28
C GLU A 95 -15.66 16.86 11.82
N PRO A 96 -15.42 16.51 13.09
CA PRO A 96 -14.91 17.39 14.17
C PRO A 96 -13.38 17.49 14.25
N GLU A 97 -12.64 16.77 13.42
CA GLU A 97 -11.16 16.76 13.38
C GLU A 97 -10.65 16.45 11.96
N PRO A 98 -9.42 16.84 11.62
CA PRO A 98 -8.78 16.46 10.35
C PRO A 98 -8.82 14.95 10.12
N ARG A 99 -9.05 14.53 8.88
CA ARG A 99 -9.14 13.11 8.53
C ARG A 99 -8.42 12.78 7.24
N ASN A 100 -7.96 11.56 7.13
CA ASN A 100 -7.46 11.03 5.87
C ASN A 100 -8.62 10.73 4.90
N VAL A 101 -8.48 11.19 3.67
CA VAL A 101 -9.40 10.93 2.55
C VAL A 101 -8.65 10.12 1.51
N GLU A 102 -9.22 8.99 1.08
CA GLU A 102 -8.67 8.13 0.05
C GLU A 102 -9.58 8.13 -1.18
N ASN A 103 -9.01 8.37 -2.35
CA ASN A 103 -9.69 8.43 -3.63
C ASN A 103 -9.03 7.50 -4.66
N ARG A 104 -9.79 7.13 -5.68
CA ARG A 104 -9.29 6.49 -6.89
C ARG A 104 -9.42 7.49 -8.03
N LEU A 105 -8.29 8.08 -8.42
CA LEU A 105 -8.26 9.09 -9.50
C LEU A 105 -8.04 8.42 -10.84
N ALA A 106 -8.92 8.68 -11.79
CA ALA A 106 -8.63 8.37 -13.19
C ALA A 106 -7.46 9.26 -13.68
N LEU A 107 -6.63 8.78 -14.61
CA LEU A 107 -5.49 9.55 -15.13
C LEU A 107 -5.88 10.93 -15.67
N ALA A 108 -7.10 11.07 -16.19
CA ALA A 108 -7.62 12.34 -16.69
C ALA A 108 -7.83 13.40 -15.58
N ASP A 109 -7.93 12.96 -14.32
CA ASP A 109 -8.16 13.80 -13.15
C ASP A 109 -6.88 14.03 -12.34
N VAL A 110 -5.75 13.42 -12.75
CA VAL A 110 -4.45 13.61 -12.11
C VAL A 110 -3.83 14.92 -12.54
N GLU A 111 -3.39 15.72 -11.58
CA GLU A 111 -2.60 16.93 -11.84
C GLU A 111 -1.12 16.58 -12.10
N TRP A 112 -0.58 17.14 -13.18
CA TRP A 112 0.81 16.89 -13.58
C TRP A 112 1.72 18.10 -13.35
N PRO A 113 2.97 17.91 -12.88
CA PRO A 113 3.60 16.64 -12.54
C PRO A 113 3.02 16.03 -11.25
N VAL A 114 2.80 14.69 -11.26
CA VAL A 114 2.32 13.97 -10.07
C VAL A 114 3.38 13.87 -8.98
N MET A 115 4.66 13.91 -9.36
CA MET A 115 5.81 13.90 -8.46
C MET A 115 6.83 14.96 -8.89
N PRO A 116 7.43 15.71 -7.95
CA PRO A 116 8.49 16.68 -8.29
C PRO A 116 9.77 16.00 -8.75
N ASP A 117 10.60 16.72 -9.51
CA ASP A 117 11.92 16.24 -9.94
C ASP A 117 12.84 16.06 -8.72
N PRO A 118 13.31 14.81 -8.44
CA PRO A 118 14.24 14.53 -7.35
C PRO A 118 15.52 15.38 -7.37
N ALA A 119 15.99 15.77 -8.55
CA ALA A 119 17.21 16.57 -8.68
C ALA A 119 17.05 18.00 -8.13
N THR A 120 15.81 18.50 -7.98
CA THR A 120 15.54 19.87 -7.52
C THR A 120 15.28 19.98 -6.03
N LEU A 121 14.99 18.86 -5.35
CA LEU A 121 14.51 18.81 -3.95
C LEU A 121 15.49 19.47 -2.96
N ALA A 122 16.77 19.14 -3.06
CA ALA A 122 17.79 19.71 -2.16
C ALA A 122 17.87 21.24 -2.25
N GLY A 123 17.73 21.80 -3.47
CA GLY A 123 17.68 23.25 -3.69
C GLY A 123 16.41 23.92 -3.10
N GLN A 124 15.38 23.13 -2.83
CA GLN A 124 14.11 23.57 -2.21
C GLN A 124 14.10 23.31 -0.70
N GLY A 125 15.18 22.79 -0.12
CA GLY A 125 15.23 22.42 1.29
C GLY A 125 14.43 21.15 1.63
N ARG A 126 14.10 20.31 0.63
CA ARG A 126 13.36 19.06 0.79
C ARG A 126 14.31 17.88 0.78
N GLU A 127 13.95 16.84 1.51
CA GLU A 127 14.67 15.58 1.60
C GLU A 127 13.86 14.47 0.94
N MET A 128 14.58 13.51 0.33
CA MET A 128 13.99 12.31 -0.24
C MET A 128 14.56 11.06 0.42
N GLN A 129 13.70 10.12 0.77
CA GLN A 129 14.06 8.80 1.29
C GLN A 129 13.40 7.72 0.45
N ILE A 130 14.16 6.67 0.10
CA ILE A 130 13.65 5.50 -0.62
C ILE A 130 13.70 4.30 0.31
N SER A 131 12.62 3.51 0.35
CA SER A 131 12.51 2.27 1.10
C SER A 131 11.95 1.14 0.23
N VAL A 132 12.22 -0.11 0.66
CA VAL A 132 11.70 -1.32 0.02
C VAL A 132 10.65 -1.92 0.95
N LEU A 133 9.44 -2.12 0.45
CA LEU A 133 8.38 -2.77 1.19
C LEU A 133 8.50 -4.30 1.11
N ALA A 134 7.81 -5.00 2.02
CA ALA A 134 7.90 -6.45 2.16
C ALA A 134 7.46 -7.23 0.91
N ASP A 135 6.61 -6.64 0.07
CA ASP A 135 6.12 -7.19 -1.20
C ASP A 135 6.99 -6.82 -2.42
N GLY A 136 8.13 -6.17 -2.19
CA GLY A 136 9.06 -5.72 -3.23
C GLY A 136 8.71 -4.38 -3.86
N GLN A 137 7.62 -3.75 -3.48
CA GLN A 137 7.32 -2.37 -3.89
C GLN A 137 8.39 -1.40 -3.37
N ARG A 138 8.49 -0.25 -4.02
CA ARG A 138 9.36 0.86 -3.62
C ARG A 138 8.51 2.02 -3.12
N GLN A 139 8.92 2.57 -2.01
CA GLN A 139 8.29 3.77 -1.46
C GLN A 139 9.29 4.92 -1.47
N VAL A 140 8.87 6.05 -2.02
CA VAL A 140 9.64 7.31 -2.06
C VAL A 140 8.91 8.31 -1.20
N GLN A 141 9.54 8.73 -0.11
CA GLN A 141 9.03 9.78 0.76
C GLN A 141 9.80 11.07 0.45
N ILE A 142 9.08 12.16 0.23
CA ILE A 142 9.61 13.50 0.04
C ILE A 142 9.01 14.39 1.13
N ARG A 143 9.86 15.06 1.89
CA ARG A 143 9.42 15.90 3.01
C ARG A 143 10.26 17.16 3.14
N THR A 144 9.69 18.19 3.76
CA THR A 144 10.43 19.35 4.27
C THR A 144 10.74 19.08 5.75
N PRO A 145 12.02 19.05 6.17
CA PRO A 145 12.38 18.87 7.58
C PRO A 145 11.69 19.88 8.49
N ASP A 146 11.35 19.42 9.70
CA ASP A 146 10.73 20.26 10.75
C ASP A 146 9.37 20.90 10.35
N SER A 147 8.69 20.31 9.38
CA SER A 147 7.35 20.72 8.93
C SER A 147 6.42 19.52 8.73
N SER A 148 5.13 19.79 8.53
CA SER A 148 4.13 18.77 8.15
C SER A 148 4.10 18.49 6.64
N ASP A 149 4.91 19.19 5.83
CA ASP A 149 4.97 18.95 4.38
C ASP A 149 5.66 17.62 4.08
N GLN A 150 4.86 16.61 3.75
CA GLN A 150 5.32 15.26 3.45
C GLN A 150 4.43 14.61 2.40
N GLN A 151 5.04 14.05 1.36
CA GLN A 151 4.36 13.23 0.37
C GLN A 151 5.06 11.87 0.27
N THR A 152 4.26 10.82 0.08
CA THR A 152 4.73 9.46 -0.08
C THR A 152 4.20 8.86 -1.40
N TYR A 153 5.09 8.30 -2.20
CA TYR A 153 4.82 7.71 -3.51
C TYR A 153 5.16 6.23 -3.46
N THR A 154 4.21 5.35 -3.78
CA THR A 154 4.44 3.90 -3.82
C THR A 154 4.44 3.40 -5.26
N PHE A 155 5.50 2.69 -5.61
CA PHE A 155 5.72 2.11 -6.93
C PHE A 155 5.72 0.59 -6.87
N ALA A 156 5.01 -0.05 -7.79
CA ALA A 156 5.03 -1.50 -8.00
C ALA A 156 5.74 -1.83 -9.33
N GLN A 157 6.35 -3.03 -9.39
CA GLN A 157 6.94 -3.54 -10.62
C GLN A 157 6.11 -4.72 -11.14
N ALA A 158 5.24 -4.46 -12.14
CA ALA A 158 4.37 -5.49 -12.71
C ALA A 158 3.91 -5.15 -14.15
N PRO A 159 4.66 -5.44 -15.20
CA PRO A 159 6.07 -5.88 -15.30
C PRO A 159 7.08 -4.75 -15.13
N CYS A 160 6.71 -3.50 -15.48
CA CYS A 160 7.52 -2.31 -15.37
C CYS A 160 7.15 -1.51 -14.13
N TRP A 161 8.04 -0.62 -13.70
CA TRP A 161 7.75 0.29 -12.60
C TRP A 161 6.57 1.19 -12.92
N THR A 162 5.64 1.28 -11.99
CA THR A 162 4.41 2.05 -12.11
C THR A 162 4.09 2.69 -10.77
N LEU A 163 3.78 3.98 -10.74
CA LEU A 163 3.23 4.65 -9.56
C LEU A 163 1.81 4.13 -9.31
N VAL A 164 1.59 3.51 -8.16
CA VAL A 164 0.30 2.89 -7.82
C VAL A 164 -0.44 3.63 -6.71
N LYS A 165 0.30 4.42 -5.89
CA LYS A 165 -0.29 5.20 -4.80
C LYS A 165 0.49 6.49 -4.58
N ARG A 166 -0.25 7.58 -4.28
CA ARG A 166 0.27 8.85 -3.76
C ARG A 166 -0.45 9.16 -2.45
N GLU A 167 0.29 9.60 -1.45
CA GLU A 167 -0.20 10.02 -0.14
C GLU A 167 0.35 11.41 0.15
N ASP A 168 -0.52 12.40 0.34
CA ASP A 168 -0.16 13.74 0.79
C ASP A 168 -0.58 13.89 2.25
N GLU A 169 0.40 13.94 3.13
CA GLU A 169 0.20 14.07 4.58
C GLU A 169 0.43 15.51 5.05
N SER A 170 0.53 16.46 4.11
CA SER A 170 0.69 17.89 4.41
C SER A 170 -0.57 18.46 5.05
N ILE A 171 -0.40 19.30 6.09
CA ILE A 171 -1.46 20.04 6.80
C ILE A 171 -1.02 21.48 7.15
#